data_790159bd25fa39142f25195e349de65d
#
_entry.id   790159bd25fa39142f25195e349de65d
#
_cell.length_a   1.000
_cell.length_b   1.000
_cell.length_c   1.000
_cell.angle_alpha   90.00
_cell.angle_beta   90.00
_cell.angle_gamma   90.00
#
_symmetry.space_group_name_H-M   'P 1'
#
loop_
_entity.id
_entity.type
_entity.pdbx_description
1 polymer ?
#
loop_
_entity_poly.entity_id
_entity_poly.type
_entity_poly.pdbx_seq_one_letter_code
_entity_poly.pdbx_strand_id
1 'polypeptide(L)'
;MKVLLTSFDPFGAEPQNSSLELLRLLPDRLEDISLVKEVLPTQFVEAPRRLQELLNDVEPDLLLLLGQAGGRKQVHFERVAINCMSARIPDNAGYAPQELPILPDGPAAYFTNIPLAPLVRHLQDQWLPAAISNTAGTFVCNCLFYH
;
A
#
# COMPACT_ATOMS: atom_id res chain seq x y z
N MET A 1 1.39 -9.72 18.78
CA MET A 1 1.66 -8.66 17.79
C MET A 1 0.37 -8.38 17.00
N LYS A 2 0.03 -7.11 16.80
CA LYS A 2 -1.14 -6.69 16.03
C LYS A 2 -0.66 -6.06 14.71
N VAL A 3 -1.14 -6.57 13.60
CA VAL A 3 -0.79 -6.09 12.25
C VAL A 3 -2.03 -5.51 11.59
N LEU A 4 -1.96 -4.27 11.14
CA LEU A 4 -2.97 -3.69 10.27
C LEU A 4 -2.59 -3.96 8.82
N LEU A 5 -3.44 -4.71 8.14
CA LEU A 5 -3.34 -5.03 6.72
C LEU A 5 -4.39 -4.24 5.96
N THR A 6 -3.96 -3.48 4.97
CA THR A 6 -4.92 -2.80 4.09
C THR A 6 -4.77 -3.25 2.64
N SER A 7 -5.84 -3.18 1.90
CA SER A 7 -5.88 -3.33 0.44
C SER A 7 -6.74 -2.23 -0.15
N PHE A 8 -6.83 -2.19 -1.47
CA PHE A 8 -7.69 -1.24 -2.18
C PHE A 8 -8.87 -1.94 -2.84
N ASP A 9 -9.97 -1.20 -3.00
CA ASP A 9 -11.07 -1.59 -3.85
C ASP A 9 -10.65 -1.63 -5.34
N PRO A 10 -11.42 -2.28 -6.23
CA PRO A 10 -11.18 -2.23 -7.67
C PRO A 10 -11.20 -0.79 -8.22
N PHE A 11 -10.36 -0.49 -9.19
CA PHE A 11 -10.23 0.84 -9.80
C PHE A 11 -9.97 0.78 -11.31
N GLY A 12 -10.25 1.88 -11.98
CA GLY A 12 -10.11 1.98 -13.44
C GLY A 12 -11.06 1.02 -14.15
N ALA A 13 -10.57 0.31 -15.15
CA ALA A 13 -11.33 -0.70 -15.90
C ALA A 13 -11.18 -2.12 -15.33
N GLU A 14 -10.42 -2.31 -14.26
CA GLU A 14 -10.16 -3.62 -13.65
C GLU A 14 -11.34 -4.03 -12.75
N PRO A 15 -12.01 -5.15 -13.02
CA PRO A 15 -13.14 -5.62 -12.21
C PRO A 15 -12.70 -6.21 -10.85
N GLN A 16 -11.41 -6.50 -10.71
CA GLN A 16 -10.83 -7.13 -9.53
C GLN A 16 -9.54 -6.41 -9.13
N ASN A 17 -9.19 -6.51 -7.85
CA ASN A 17 -7.93 -6.03 -7.32
C ASN A 17 -7.21 -7.18 -6.62
N SER A 18 -6.03 -7.55 -7.11
CA SER A 18 -5.27 -8.70 -6.58
C SER A 18 -4.89 -8.53 -5.11
N SER A 19 -4.69 -7.31 -4.64
CA SER A 19 -4.41 -7.05 -3.22
C SER A 19 -5.64 -7.33 -2.34
N LEU A 20 -6.84 -7.04 -2.85
CA LEU A 20 -8.10 -7.35 -2.17
C LEU A 20 -8.35 -8.85 -2.10
N GLU A 21 -8.10 -9.56 -3.20
CA GLU A 21 -8.24 -11.02 -3.20
C GLU A 21 -7.25 -11.68 -2.22
N LEU A 22 -6.01 -11.21 -2.17
CA LEU A 22 -5.04 -11.67 -1.18
C LEU A 22 -5.52 -11.39 0.26
N LEU A 23 -6.01 -10.18 0.53
CA LEU A 23 -6.53 -9.81 1.86
C LEU A 23 -7.65 -10.74 2.34
N ARG A 24 -8.55 -11.14 1.43
CA ARG A 24 -9.66 -12.05 1.72
C ARG A 24 -9.21 -13.47 2.05
N LEU A 25 -8.12 -13.93 1.44
CA LEU A 25 -7.58 -15.28 1.65
C LEU A 25 -6.82 -15.41 2.98
N LEU A 26 -6.33 -14.31 3.53
CA LEU A 26 -5.59 -14.34 4.80
C LEU A 26 -6.54 -14.59 5.97
N PRO A 27 -6.15 -15.41 6.96
CA PRO A 27 -6.92 -15.59 8.20
C PRO A 27 -6.88 -14.31 9.05
N ASP A 28 -7.71 -14.24 10.07
CA ASP A 28 -7.69 -13.11 11.01
C ASP A 28 -6.58 -13.25 12.07
N ARG A 29 -5.95 -14.43 12.12
CA ARG A 29 -4.85 -14.71 13.04
C ARG A 29 -3.87 -15.69 12.43
N LEU A 30 -2.58 -15.41 12.64
CA LEU A 30 -1.46 -16.30 12.31
C LEU A 30 -0.63 -16.51 13.59
N GLU A 31 -0.71 -17.70 14.20
CA GLU A 31 -0.08 -17.98 15.48
C GLU A 31 -0.40 -16.90 16.53
N ASP A 32 0.61 -16.16 17.01
CA ASP A 32 0.46 -15.08 17.98
C ASP A 32 0.27 -13.70 17.35
N ILE A 33 0.06 -13.64 16.01
CA ILE A 33 -0.16 -12.42 15.26
C ILE A 33 -1.66 -12.25 14.99
N SER A 34 -2.23 -11.16 15.45
CA SER A 34 -3.59 -10.73 15.11
C SER A 34 -3.55 -9.85 13.86
N LEU A 35 -4.34 -10.20 12.86
CA LEU A 35 -4.45 -9.46 11.60
C LEU A 35 -5.76 -8.67 11.58
N VAL A 36 -5.66 -7.35 11.61
CA VAL A 36 -6.79 -6.45 11.37
C VAL A 36 -6.76 -6.09 9.89
N LYS A 37 -7.82 -6.47 9.18
CA LYS A 37 -7.91 -6.33 7.73
C LYS A 37 -8.89 -5.25 7.33
N GLU A 38 -8.50 -4.34 6.45
CA GLU A 38 -9.36 -3.25 6.00
C GLU A 38 -9.20 -3.00 4.49
N VAL A 39 -10.30 -2.65 3.84
CA VAL A 39 -10.32 -2.27 2.43
C VAL A 39 -10.46 -0.76 2.33
N LEU A 40 -9.48 -0.11 1.72
CA LEU A 40 -9.47 1.34 1.52
C LEU A 40 -10.01 1.68 0.13
N PRO A 41 -10.70 2.80 -0.01
CA PRO A 41 -11.11 3.28 -1.33
C PRO A 41 -9.88 3.72 -2.12
N THR A 42 -9.87 3.44 -3.43
CA THR A 42 -8.79 3.93 -4.32
C THR A 42 -9.05 5.41 -4.63
N GLN A 43 -8.83 6.27 -3.65
CA GLN A 43 -9.07 7.71 -3.68
C GLN A 43 -7.94 8.45 -2.96
N PHE A 44 -7.41 9.51 -3.59
CA PHE A 44 -6.29 10.29 -3.05
C PHE A 44 -6.59 10.96 -1.71
N VAL A 45 -7.82 11.37 -1.48
CA VAL A 45 -8.22 12.08 -0.26
C VAL A 45 -8.73 11.13 0.82
N GLU A 46 -9.60 10.20 0.43
CA GLU A 46 -10.30 9.37 1.40
C GLU A 46 -9.46 8.23 1.94
N ALA A 47 -8.54 7.64 1.14
CA ALA A 47 -7.71 6.55 1.62
C ALA A 47 -6.77 6.97 2.76
N PRO A 48 -6.02 8.09 2.67
CA PRO A 48 -5.20 8.56 3.79
C PRO A 48 -6.03 8.93 5.02
N ARG A 49 -7.19 9.59 4.84
CA ARG A 49 -8.09 9.93 5.94
C ARG A 49 -8.53 8.67 6.71
N ARG A 50 -8.98 7.66 5.97
CA ARG A 50 -9.41 6.40 6.57
C ARG A 50 -8.27 5.64 7.23
N LEU A 51 -7.07 5.65 6.63
CA LEU A 51 -5.88 5.06 7.24
C LEU A 51 -5.56 5.71 8.59
N GLN A 52 -5.63 7.03 8.67
CA GLN A 52 -5.34 7.74 9.92
C GLN A 52 -6.34 7.37 11.04
N GLU A 53 -7.62 7.23 10.71
CA GLU A 53 -8.64 6.73 11.65
C GLU A 53 -8.31 5.33 12.15
N LEU A 54 -8.00 4.42 11.21
CA LEU A 54 -7.62 3.05 11.54
C LEU A 54 -6.37 2.97 12.41
N LEU A 55 -5.36 3.78 12.16
CA LEU A 55 -4.16 3.83 12.99
C LEU A 55 -4.48 4.24 14.42
N ASN A 56 -5.37 5.22 14.61
CA ASN A 56 -5.81 5.67 15.93
C ASN A 56 -6.67 4.62 16.67
N ASP A 57 -7.56 3.93 15.92
CA ASP A 57 -8.50 2.96 16.52
C ASP A 57 -7.82 1.62 16.81
N VAL A 58 -6.93 1.18 15.92
CA VAL A 58 -6.30 -0.14 15.98
C VAL A 58 -5.01 -0.12 16.81
N GLU A 59 -4.24 0.97 16.74
CA GLU A 59 -2.90 1.08 17.35
C GLU A 59 -2.03 -0.14 16.99
N PRO A 60 -1.72 -0.37 15.69
CA PRO A 60 -1.01 -1.56 15.26
C PRO A 60 0.49 -1.50 15.58
N ASP A 61 1.09 -2.66 15.86
CA ASP A 61 2.55 -2.81 15.98
C ASP A 61 3.24 -2.74 14.60
N LEU A 62 2.52 -3.11 13.55
CA LEU A 62 2.99 -3.11 12.16
C LEU A 62 1.86 -2.74 11.21
N LEU A 63 2.15 -1.84 10.26
CA LEU A 63 1.28 -1.51 9.14
C LEU A 63 1.82 -2.15 7.85
N LEU A 64 0.95 -2.86 7.13
CA LEU A 64 1.27 -3.46 5.84
C LEU A 64 0.22 -3.05 4.80
N LEU A 65 0.63 -2.22 3.85
CA LEU A 65 -0.20 -1.71 2.77
C LEU A 65 -0.06 -2.60 1.54
N LEU A 66 -1.12 -3.27 1.14
CA LEU A 66 -1.16 -4.12 -0.05
C LEU A 66 -1.75 -3.34 -1.23
N GLY A 67 -1.08 -3.39 -2.38
CA GLY A 67 -1.54 -2.73 -3.59
C GLY A 67 -1.35 -3.60 -4.84
N GLN A 68 -2.17 -3.37 -5.86
CA GLN A 68 -2.01 -3.98 -7.16
C GLN A 68 -1.10 -3.12 -8.04
N ALA A 69 -0.03 -3.72 -8.57
CA ALA A 69 0.82 -3.11 -9.58
C ALA A 69 0.68 -3.88 -10.90
N GLY A 70 -0.13 -3.35 -11.81
CA GLY A 70 -0.42 -3.98 -13.10
C GLY A 70 0.87 -4.31 -13.88
N GLY A 71 0.92 -5.50 -14.48
CA GLY A 71 2.05 -5.98 -15.28
C GLY A 71 3.23 -6.54 -14.50
N ARG A 72 3.29 -6.41 -13.17
CA ARG A 72 4.33 -7.05 -12.34
C ARG A 72 3.96 -8.51 -12.07
N LYS A 73 4.97 -9.40 -12.14
CA LYS A 73 4.80 -10.86 -11.97
C LYS A 73 5.37 -11.39 -10.65
N GLN A 74 5.78 -10.50 -9.75
CA GLN A 74 6.39 -10.84 -8.49
C GLN A 74 5.96 -9.87 -7.41
N VAL A 75 6.13 -10.27 -6.14
CA VAL A 75 5.89 -9.39 -4.99
C VAL A 75 6.98 -8.32 -4.94
N HIS A 76 6.58 -7.06 -4.83
CA HIS A 76 7.50 -5.94 -4.67
C HIS A 76 7.31 -5.29 -3.31
N PHE A 77 8.43 -5.12 -2.61
CA PHE A 77 8.48 -4.32 -1.39
C PHE A 77 8.92 -2.91 -1.74
N GLU A 78 8.00 -1.97 -1.60
CA GLU A 78 8.29 -0.56 -1.90
C GLU A 78 9.20 0.04 -0.84
N ARG A 79 10.34 0.59 -1.28
CA ARG A 79 11.35 1.17 -0.40
C ARG A 79 11.04 2.61 -0.02
N VAL A 80 10.41 3.35 -0.91
CA VAL A 80 10.30 4.80 -0.83
C VAL A 80 8.95 5.29 -1.35
N ALA A 81 8.36 6.22 -0.62
CA ALA A 81 7.25 7.04 -1.05
C ALA A 81 7.76 8.46 -1.34
N ILE A 82 7.31 9.06 -2.42
CA ILE A 82 7.69 10.43 -2.83
C ILE A 82 6.54 11.41 -2.63
N ASN A 83 6.87 12.65 -2.34
CA ASN A 83 5.90 13.74 -2.15
C ASN A 83 5.33 14.24 -3.48
N CYS A 84 4.65 13.36 -4.21
CA CYS A 84 4.08 13.67 -5.51
C CYS A 84 2.79 12.88 -5.75
N MET A 85 1.74 13.57 -6.16
CA MET A 85 0.51 12.99 -6.72
C MET A 85 0.44 13.33 -8.20
N SER A 86 0.41 12.33 -9.05
CA SER A 86 0.17 12.49 -10.49
C SER A 86 -0.56 11.27 -11.03
N ALA A 87 -1.72 11.48 -11.63
CA ALA A 87 -2.62 10.42 -12.04
C ALA A 87 -2.83 10.42 -13.56
N ARG A 88 -2.63 9.27 -14.21
CA ARG A 88 -2.94 9.06 -15.64
C ARG A 88 -4.42 8.78 -15.88
N ILE A 89 -5.11 8.26 -14.88
CA ILE A 89 -6.55 7.99 -14.86
C ILE A 89 -7.13 8.60 -13.58
N PRO A 90 -8.40 9.01 -13.57
CA PRO A 90 -9.05 9.45 -12.33
C PRO A 90 -9.07 8.36 -11.28
N ASP A 91 -9.03 8.75 -10.02
CA ASP A 91 -9.34 7.85 -8.91
C ASP A 91 -10.85 7.52 -8.85
N ASN A 92 -11.28 6.70 -7.90
CA ASN A 92 -12.69 6.29 -7.80
C ASN A 92 -13.65 7.43 -7.39
N ALA A 93 -13.13 8.60 -7.02
CA ALA A 93 -13.90 9.83 -6.81
C ALA A 93 -13.89 10.77 -8.04
N GLY A 94 -13.21 10.39 -9.13
CA GLY A 94 -13.07 11.22 -10.32
C GLY A 94 -11.95 12.25 -10.25
N TYR A 95 -11.10 12.22 -9.22
CA TYR A 95 -9.99 13.14 -9.06
C TYR A 95 -8.72 12.64 -9.75
N ALA A 96 -8.10 13.50 -10.56
CA ALA A 96 -6.89 13.18 -11.32
C ALA A 96 -5.85 14.31 -11.16
N PRO A 97 -5.10 14.34 -10.03
CA PRO A 97 -4.07 15.35 -9.80
C PRO A 97 -2.93 15.24 -10.81
N GLN A 98 -2.28 16.35 -11.10
CA GLN A 98 -1.14 16.45 -12.01
C GLN A 98 0.03 17.12 -11.29
N GLU A 99 1.06 16.32 -10.96
CA GLU A 99 2.31 16.76 -10.35
C GLU A 99 2.14 17.68 -9.11
N LEU A 100 1.17 17.35 -8.27
CA LEU A 100 0.92 18.08 -7.02
C LEU A 100 1.69 17.44 -5.87
N PRO A 101 2.19 18.22 -4.90
CA PRO A 101 2.72 17.65 -3.66
C PRO A 101 1.59 17.00 -2.85
N ILE A 102 1.91 15.90 -2.16
CA ILE A 102 1.00 15.27 -1.19
C ILE A 102 0.86 16.19 0.03
N LEU A 103 1.99 16.62 0.58
CA LEU A 103 2.06 17.64 1.63
C LEU A 103 2.93 18.80 1.15
N PRO A 104 2.40 20.02 1.03
CA PRO A 104 3.14 21.16 0.47
C PRO A 104 4.48 21.43 1.16
N ASP A 105 4.53 21.31 2.49
CA ASP A 105 5.73 21.55 3.29
C ASP A 105 6.40 20.24 3.76
N GLY A 106 5.99 19.10 3.21
CA GLY A 106 6.54 17.80 3.55
C GLY A 106 7.90 17.55 2.87
N PRO A 107 8.71 16.62 3.41
CA PRO A 107 9.97 16.23 2.78
C PRO A 107 9.74 15.59 1.40
N ALA A 108 10.77 15.58 0.56
CA ALA A 108 10.68 15.05 -0.80
C ALA A 108 10.29 13.56 -0.84
N ALA A 109 10.67 12.78 0.19
CA ALA A 109 10.40 11.36 0.28
C ALA A 109 10.49 10.84 1.71
N TYR A 110 9.78 9.73 1.96
CA TYR A 110 9.94 8.90 3.15
C TYR A 110 10.39 7.49 2.74
N PHE A 111 11.26 6.90 3.54
CA PHE A 111 11.73 5.53 3.34
C PHE A 111 11.08 4.61 4.37
N THR A 112 10.75 3.37 3.96
CA THR A 112 10.35 2.35 4.93
C THR A 112 11.45 2.13 5.97
N ASN A 113 11.06 1.92 7.21
CA ASN A 113 11.97 1.58 8.32
C ASN A 113 12.21 0.06 8.45
N ILE A 114 11.58 -0.74 7.59
CA ILE A 114 11.69 -2.19 7.60
C ILE A 114 12.89 -2.62 6.73
N PRO A 115 13.77 -3.52 7.19
CA PRO A 115 14.88 -4.03 6.40
C PRO A 115 14.38 -4.95 5.28
N LEU A 116 14.23 -4.44 4.07
CA LEU A 116 13.60 -5.15 2.94
C LEU A 116 14.46 -6.30 2.39
N ALA A 117 15.78 -6.18 2.42
CA ALA A 117 16.66 -7.21 1.82
C ALA A 117 16.52 -8.59 2.46
N PRO A 118 16.43 -8.74 3.81
CA PRO A 118 16.14 -10.02 4.45
C PRO A 118 14.77 -10.58 4.05
N LEU A 119 13.72 -9.73 3.94
CA LEU A 119 12.38 -10.17 3.55
C LEU A 119 12.35 -10.73 2.14
N VAL A 120 12.94 -10.01 1.20
CA VAL A 120 13.03 -10.45 -0.21
C VAL A 120 13.78 -11.78 -0.29
N ARG A 121 14.92 -11.90 0.38
CA ARG A 121 15.72 -13.13 0.41
C ARG A 121 14.92 -14.30 0.97
N HIS A 122 14.23 -14.10 2.09
CA HIS A 122 13.40 -15.12 2.72
C HIS A 122 12.32 -15.66 1.77
N LEU A 123 11.65 -14.80 1.01
CA LEU A 123 10.65 -15.23 0.01
C LEU A 123 11.32 -15.97 -1.16
N GLN A 124 12.45 -15.48 -1.65
CA GLN A 124 13.19 -16.12 -2.75
C GLN A 124 13.69 -17.51 -2.37
N ASP A 125 14.14 -17.72 -1.14
CA ASP A 125 14.57 -19.02 -0.61
C ASP A 125 13.40 -20.03 -0.56
N GLN A 126 12.17 -19.54 -0.54
CA GLN A 126 10.94 -20.35 -0.63
C GLN A 126 10.35 -20.40 -2.06
N TRP A 127 11.13 -20.05 -3.06
CA TRP A 127 10.72 -20.04 -4.48
C TRP A 127 9.58 -19.06 -4.80
N LEU A 128 9.35 -18.08 -3.93
CA LEU A 128 8.38 -17.01 -4.18
C LEU A 128 9.08 -15.81 -4.83
N PRO A 129 8.69 -15.43 -6.05
CA PRO A 129 9.31 -14.31 -6.73
C PRO A 129 9.09 -13.02 -5.96
N ALA A 130 10.17 -12.37 -5.53
CA ALA A 130 10.12 -11.13 -4.78
C ALA A 130 11.28 -10.21 -5.15
N ALA A 131 11.08 -8.89 -5.07
CA ALA A 131 12.08 -7.87 -5.33
C ALA A 131 11.84 -6.62 -4.49
N ILE A 132 12.87 -5.77 -4.37
CA ILE A 132 12.73 -4.42 -3.83
C ILE A 132 12.37 -3.47 -4.98
N SER A 133 11.38 -2.63 -4.76
CA SER A 133 11.01 -1.55 -5.67
C SER A 133 11.44 -0.20 -5.11
N ASN A 134 11.97 0.66 -5.95
CA ASN A 134 12.36 2.02 -5.59
C ASN A 134 11.32 3.07 -6.01
N THR A 135 10.11 2.65 -6.32
CA THR A 135 9.01 3.56 -6.64
C THR A 135 7.66 2.88 -6.49
N ALA A 136 6.79 3.45 -5.68
CA ALA A 136 5.37 3.12 -5.61
C ALA A 136 4.54 3.86 -6.68
N GLY A 137 5.20 4.55 -7.61
CA GLY A 137 4.58 5.41 -8.59
C GLY A 137 4.14 6.76 -8.00
N THR A 138 3.07 7.33 -8.54
CA THR A 138 2.52 8.63 -8.13
C THR A 138 0.99 8.59 -7.94
N PHE A 139 0.40 7.41 -7.99
CA PHE A 139 -1.04 7.20 -7.79
C PHE A 139 -1.37 7.02 -6.30
N VAL A 140 -2.58 6.58 -5.99
CA VAL A 140 -3.09 6.46 -4.61
C VAL A 140 -2.21 5.60 -3.71
N CYS A 141 -1.56 4.55 -4.23
CA CYS A 141 -0.65 3.71 -3.43
C CYS A 141 0.54 4.51 -2.87
N ASN A 142 1.16 5.34 -3.69
CA ASN A 142 2.25 6.22 -3.24
C ASN A 142 1.74 7.29 -2.27
N CYS A 143 0.59 7.89 -2.56
CA CYS A 143 -0.04 8.87 -1.68
C CYS A 143 -0.28 8.28 -0.28
N LEU A 144 -0.86 7.09 -0.21
CA LEU A 144 -1.12 6.40 1.05
C LEU A 144 0.17 6.02 1.80
N PHE A 145 1.19 5.57 1.08
CA PHE A 145 2.49 5.18 1.67
C PHE A 145 3.28 6.38 2.19
N TYR A 146 3.05 7.56 1.62
CA TYR A 146 3.71 8.81 2.05
C TYR A 146 3.11 9.37 3.36
N HIS A 147 1.80 9.17 3.61
CA HIS A 147 1.10 9.61 4.83
C HIS A 147 1.46 8.77 6.06
#